data_2ca2188b84afa8f9d6a10e3933c535cc
#
_entry.id   2ca2188b84afa8f9d6a10e3933c535cc
#
_cell.length_a   1.000
_cell.length_b   1.000
_cell.length_c   1.000
_cell.angle_alpha   90.00
_cell.angle_beta   90.00
_cell.angle_gamma   90.00
#
_symmetry.space_group_name_H-M   'P 1'
#
loop_
_entity.id
_entity.type
_entity.pdbx_description
1 polymer ?
#
loop_
_entity_poly.entity_id
_entity_poly.type
_entity_poly.pdbx_seq_one_letter_code
_entity_poly.pdbx_strand_id
1 'polypeptide(L)'
;WIIVGSDDMEPAGSGNPRDNNYFNSSFLISPRGNLVERYCKRQLVIFGEYIPLVKWLPFIKYLTPIDGGFTAGEAATPFHLGDTGIQLSTLICFEDVFPQLAREYVTENTDFLVNITNDGWFGEGAAQWQQGAAAAFRAVENGVPLVRCSNTGLTCLIDANGRLLQIFKDAKGKIYGPGFLRVEIPLNQPSNHRIRTYYNQHGDVFGVSCAVYSALLLFRRFRAQATMDESSESRTSLEKT
;
A
#
# COMPACT_ATOMS: atom_id res chain seq x y z
N TRP A 1 -6.09 -2.87 23.57
CA TRP A 1 -5.69 -3.52 22.32
C TRP A 1 -4.33 -3.01 21.88
N ILE A 2 -3.48 -3.89 21.33
CA ILE A 2 -2.15 -3.53 20.82
C ILE A 2 -2.05 -4.09 19.40
N ILE A 3 -1.54 -3.26 18.49
CA ILE A 3 -1.12 -3.70 17.16
C ILE A 3 0.39 -3.57 17.10
N VAL A 4 1.07 -4.68 16.79
CA VAL A 4 2.53 -4.72 16.73
C VAL A 4 3.00 -5.40 15.44
N GLY A 5 4.02 -4.84 14.80
CA GLY A 5 4.71 -5.46 13.67
C GLY A 5 5.91 -6.28 14.14
N SER A 6 6.06 -7.47 13.62
CA SER A 6 7.20 -8.35 13.88
C SER A 6 7.39 -9.36 12.75
N ASP A 7 8.58 -9.90 12.67
CA ASP A 7 8.82 -11.10 11.86
C ASP A 7 8.08 -12.28 12.48
N ASP A 8 7.63 -13.18 11.63
CA ASP A 8 6.87 -14.36 11.97
C ASP A 8 7.38 -15.58 11.19
N MET A 9 7.14 -16.77 11.67
CA MET A 9 7.66 -17.98 11.05
C MET A 9 6.65 -19.13 11.18
N GLU A 10 6.39 -19.78 10.05
CA GLU A 10 5.61 -21.02 9.99
C GLU A 10 6.52 -22.19 9.63
N PRO A 11 6.60 -23.23 10.49
CA PRO A 11 7.39 -24.44 10.18
C PRO A 11 6.84 -25.15 8.94
N ALA A 12 7.71 -25.49 8.00
CA ALA A 12 7.34 -26.27 6.81
C ALA A 12 7.09 -27.78 7.08
N GLY A 13 7.25 -28.23 8.33
CA GLY A 13 7.08 -29.65 8.69
C GLY A 13 8.22 -30.57 8.27
N SER A 14 9.20 -30.10 7.51
CA SER A 14 10.37 -30.87 7.08
C SER A 14 11.43 -31.08 8.18
N GLY A 15 11.36 -30.32 9.25
CA GLY A 15 12.39 -30.24 10.30
C GLY A 15 13.64 -29.44 9.92
N ASN A 16 13.75 -28.98 8.68
CA ASN A 16 14.84 -28.12 8.23
C ASN A 16 14.43 -26.64 8.31
N PRO A 17 15.11 -25.80 9.12
CA PRO A 17 14.75 -24.38 9.26
C PRO A 17 14.78 -23.58 7.98
N ARG A 18 15.55 -24.03 6.96
CA ARG A 18 15.62 -23.36 5.64
C ARG A 18 14.35 -23.51 4.81
N ASP A 19 13.50 -24.47 5.15
CA ASP A 19 12.25 -24.71 4.45
C ASP A 19 11.08 -23.96 5.08
N ASN A 20 11.30 -23.33 6.24
CA ASN A 20 10.28 -22.56 6.94
C ASN A 20 9.86 -21.32 6.13
N ASN A 21 8.59 -20.97 6.24
CA ASN A 21 8.07 -19.72 5.69
C ASN A 21 8.27 -18.59 6.71
N TYR A 22 8.92 -17.52 6.29
CA TYR A 22 9.10 -16.32 7.11
C TYR A 22 8.20 -15.21 6.56
N PHE A 23 7.50 -14.54 7.46
CA PHE A 23 6.57 -13.48 7.12
C PHE A 23 6.93 -12.19 7.86
N ASN A 24 6.71 -11.06 7.22
CA ASN A 24 6.62 -9.77 7.88
C ASN A 24 5.15 -9.58 8.29
N SER A 25 4.86 -9.54 9.59
CA SER A 25 3.49 -9.67 10.08
C SER A 25 3.09 -8.56 11.03
N SER A 26 1.79 -8.31 11.08
CA SER A 26 1.11 -7.47 12.06
C SER A 26 0.23 -8.34 12.93
N PHE A 27 0.28 -8.13 14.24
CA PHE A 27 -0.44 -8.91 15.24
C PHE A 27 -1.39 -8.02 16.03
N LEU A 28 -2.63 -8.48 16.21
CA LEU A 28 -3.58 -7.88 17.11
C LEU A 28 -3.56 -8.62 18.44
N ILE A 29 -3.23 -7.90 19.52
CA ILE A 29 -3.16 -8.43 20.88
C ILE A 29 -4.29 -7.80 21.69
N SER A 30 -5.08 -8.65 22.34
CA SER A 30 -6.18 -8.23 23.21
C SER A 30 -5.70 -7.56 24.50
N PRO A 31 -6.56 -6.83 25.25
CA PRO A 31 -6.22 -6.27 26.56
C PRO A 31 -5.82 -7.32 27.60
N ARG A 32 -6.12 -8.59 27.36
CA ARG A 32 -5.72 -9.72 28.20
C ARG A 32 -4.36 -10.33 27.80
N GLY A 33 -3.70 -9.77 26.77
CA GLY A 33 -2.41 -10.26 26.28
C GLY A 33 -2.50 -11.44 25.32
N ASN A 34 -3.70 -11.82 24.87
CA ASN A 34 -3.86 -12.92 23.91
C ASN A 34 -3.68 -12.40 22.47
N LEU A 35 -2.97 -13.17 21.65
CA LEU A 35 -2.97 -13.00 20.21
C LEU A 35 -4.37 -13.34 19.66
N VAL A 36 -4.98 -12.40 18.95
CA VAL A 36 -6.34 -12.53 18.42
C VAL A 36 -6.33 -12.75 16.91
N GLU A 37 -5.64 -11.88 16.19
CA GLU A 37 -5.58 -11.89 14.73
C GLU A 37 -4.17 -11.58 14.27
N ARG A 38 -3.83 -12.08 13.07
CA ARG A 38 -2.55 -11.90 12.41
C ARG A 38 -2.78 -11.53 10.94
N TYR A 39 -2.06 -10.55 10.48
CA TYR A 39 -1.97 -10.19 9.07
C TYR A 39 -0.53 -10.36 8.59
N CYS A 40 -0.30 -11.10 7.52
CA CYS A 40 1.00 -11.25 6.86
C CYS A 40 1.09 -10.31 5.67
N LYS A 41 2.18 -9.56 5.57
CA LYS A 41 2.44 -8.62 4.48
C LYS A 41 2.34 -9.30 3.13
N ARG A 42 1.54 -8.75 2.23
CA ARG A 42 1.28 -9.31 0.90
C ARG A 42 2.17 -8.70 -0.18
N GLN A 43 2.42 -7.41 -0.09
CA GLN A 43 3.25 -6.71 -1.06
C GLN A 43 4.67 -6.54 -0.53
N LEU A 44 5.52 -7.49 -0.88
CA LEU A 44 6.92 -7.49 -0.48
C LEU A 44 7.75 -6.52 -1.30
N VAL A 45 8.78 -5.93 -0.66
CA VAL A 45 9.74 -5.04 -1.31
C VAL A 45 10.75 -5.84 -2.11
N ILE A 46 10.81 -5.57 -3.41
CA ILE A 46 11.78 -6.19 -4.33
C ILE A 46 13.20 -5.84 -3.88
N PHE A 47 14.08 -6.84 -3.81
CA PHE A 47 15.47 -6.74 -3.32
C PHE A 47 15.63 -6.24 -1.87
N GLY A 48 14.52 -6.02 -1.16
CA GLY A 48 14.53 -5.69 0.27
C GLY A 48 13.95 -6.80 1.13
N GLU A 49 12.94 -7.47 0.65
CA GLU A 49 12.24 -8.55 1.36
C GLU A 49 12.21 -9.86 0.58
N TYR A 50 12.39 -9.82 -0.74
CA TYR A 50 12.55 -11.01 -1.57
C TYR A 50 13.39 -10.71 -2.82
N ILE A 51 13.95 -11.77 -3.41
CA ILE A 51 14.74 -11.70 -4.64
C ILE A 51 13.92 -12.32 -5.78
N PRO A 52 13.45 -11.49 -6.74
CA PRO A 52 12.71 -12.02 -7.88
C PRO A 52 13.61 -12.91 -8.75
N LEU A 53 13.01 -13.89 -9.41
CA LEU A 53 13.67 -14.78 -10.36
C LEU A 53 14.84 -15.62 -9.80
N VAL A 54 15.07 -15.64 -8.48
CA VAL A 54 16.19 -16.37 -7.86
C VAL A 54 16.17 -17.86 -8.20
N LYS A 55 14.98 -18.44 -8.43
CA LYS A 55 14.83 -19.84 -8.86
C LYS A 55 15.35 -20.11 -10.29
N TRP A 56 15.31 -19.08 -11.16
CA TRP A 56 15.72 -19.17 -12.57
C TRP A 56 17.13 -18.62 -12.78
N LEU A 57 17.54 -17.64 -12.01
CA LEU A 57 18.80 -16.93 -12.09
C LEU A 57 19.48 -16.88 -10.70
N PRO A 58 20.06 -18.00 -10.22
CA PRO A 58 20.57 -18.10 -8.85
C PRO A 58 21.69 -17.10 -8.51
N PHE A 59 22.39 -16.56 -9.52
CA PHE A 59 23.44 -15.58 -9.30
C PHE A 59 22.95 -14.23 -8.81
N ILE A 60 21.65 -13.90 -8.99
CA ILE A 60 21.06 -12.62 -8.52
C ILE A 60 21.18 -12.48 -7.01
N LYS A 61 21.16 -13.57 -6.24
CA LYS A 61 21.36 -13.53 -4.78
C LYS A 61 22.67 -12.87 -4.34
N TYR A 62 23.72 -12.92 -5.20
CA TYR A 62 24.99 -12.29 -4.87
C TYR A 62 25.02 -10.78 -5.14
N LEU A 63 23.98 -10.23 -5.77
CA LEU A 63 23.83 -8.80 -6.05
C LEU A 63 23.05 -8.06 -4.96
N THR A 64 22.55 -8.80 -3.96
CA THR A 64 21.70 -8.25 -2.90
C THR A 64 22.26 -8.64 -1.52
N PRO A 65 22.15 -7.79 -0.51
CA PRO A 65 22.59 -8.10 0.84
C PRO A 65 21.61 -9.02 1.60
N ILE A 66 20.57 -9.56 0.94
CA ILE A 66 19.54 -10.37 1.57
C ILE A 66 19.98 -11.84 1.58
N ASP A 67 20.06 -12.41 2.77
CA ASP A 67 20.32 -13.84 2.97
C ASP A 67 19.00 -14.53 3.37
N GLY A 68 18.17 -14.83 2.40
CA GLY A 68 16.82 -15.36 2.56
C GLY A 68 15.76 -14.43 1.97
N GLY A 69 14.50 -14.72 2.20
CA GLY A 69 13.38 -13.89 1.75
C GLY A 69 12.13 -14.14 2.57
N PHE A 70 11.30 -13.13 2.70
CA PHE A 70 9.97 -13.28 3.26
C PHE A 70 9.04 -13.96 2.24
N THR A 71 8.05 -14.66 2.79
CA THR A 71 6.92 -15.20 2.05
C THR A 71 5.78 -14.18 2.07
N ALA A 72 5.17 -13.94 0.92
CA ALA A 72 4.01 -13.04 0.85
C ALA A 72 2.79 -13.68 1.52
N GLY A 73 2.02 -12.89 2.25
CA GLY A 73 0.71 -13.28 2.76
C GLY A 73 -0.29 -13.48 1.62
N GLU A 74 -1.33 -14.27 1.86
CA GLU A 74 -2.31 -14.66 0.83
C GLU A 74 -3.55 -13.76 0.80
N ALA A 75 -3.98 -13.27 1.96
CA ALA A 75 -5.27 -12.59 2.10
C ALA A 75 -5.19 -11.31 2.94
N ALA A 76 -6.13 -10.40 2.67
CA ALA A 76 -6.45 -9.31 3.57
C ALA A 76 -7.08 -9.89 4.85
N THR A 77 -6.54 -9.51 6.00
CA THR A 77 -7.07 -9.93 7.30
C THR A 77 -7.50 -8.68 8.07
N PRO A 78 -8.80 -8.43 8.20
CA PRO A 78 -9.29 -7.33 9.04
C PRO A 78 -9.08 -7.67 10.51
N PHE A 79 -8.84 -6.66 11.32
CA PHE A 79 -8.71 -6.76 12.77
C PHE A 79 -9.99 -6.28 13.46
N HIS A 80 -10.52 -7.10 14.38
CA HIS A 80 -11.73 -6.81 15.13
C HIS A 80 -11.39 -6.53 16.59
N LEU A 81 -11.76 -5.36 17.08
CA LEU A 81 -11.49 -4.99 18.47
C LEU A 81 -12.55 -5.55 19.44
N GLY A 82 -12.70 -6.87 19.45
CA GLY A 82 -13.65 -7.58 20.32
C GLY A 82 -15.09 -7.10 20.15
N ASP A 83 -15.78 -6.90 21.27
CA ASP A 83 -17.20 -6.51 21.30
C ASP A 83 -17.42 -5.01 21.04
N THR A 84 -16.38 -4.24 20.69
CA THR A 84 -16.52 -2.79 20.43
C THR A 84 -17.25 -2.49 19.11
N GLY A 85 -17.36 -3.46 18.23
CA GLY A 85 -17.86 -3.29 16.86
C GLY A 85 -16.88 -2.59 15.93
N ILE A 86 -15.66 -2.25 16.39
CA ILE A 86 -14.65 -1.57 15.60
C ILE A 86 -13.87 -2.58 14.78
N GLN A 87 -13.79 -2.34 13.47
CA GLN A 87 -12.99 -3.10 12.52
C GLN A 87 -11.96 -2.19 11.83
N LEU A 88 -10.74 -2.65 11.75
CA LEU A 88 -9.66 -1.96 11.05
C LEU A 88 -8.89 -2.92 10.14
N SER A 89 -8.09 -2.37 9.24
CA SER A 89 -7.14 -3.15 8.45
C SER A 89 -5.75 -2.53 8.54
N THR A 90 -4.74 -3.41 8.56
CA THR A 90 -3.33 -2.99 8.64
C THR A 90 -2.67 -3.00 7.27
N LEU A 91 -1.82 -2.02 7.04
CA LEU A 91 -0.86 -1.97 5.94
C LEU A 91 0.53 -1.98 6.55
N ILE A 92 1.44 -2.77 6.03
CA ILE A 92 2.81 -2.86 6.55
C ILE A 92 3.77 -2.11 5.62
N CYS A 93 4.41 -1.05 6.17
CA CYS A 93 5.45 -0.28 5.48
C CYS A 93 4.97 0.23 4.11
N PHE A 94 5.65 -0.18 3.04
CA PHE A 94 5.44 0.24 1.64
C PHE A 94 4.08 -0.18 1.04
N GLU A 95 3.27 -0.95 1.74
CA GLU A 95 1.94 -1.34 1.25
C GLU A 95 0.98 -0.16 1.05
N ASP A 96 1.19 0.94 1.76
CA ASP A 96 0.42 2.18 1.57
C ASP A 96 0.64 2.86 0.21
N VAL A 97 1.66 2.46 -0.54
CA VAL A 97 1.92 2.95 -1.91
C VAL A 97 1.01 2.28 -2.94
N PHE A 98 0.42 1.12 -2.62
CA PHE A 98 -0.40 0.33 -3.55
C PHE A 98 -1.89 0.61 -3.37
N PRO A 99 -2.52 1.41 -4.26
CA PRO A 99 -3.93 1.77 -4.11
C PRO A 99 -4.88 0.57 -4.19
N GLN A 100 -4.59 -0.38 -5.06
CA GLN A 100 -5.41 -1.59 -5.24
C GLN A 100 -5.43 -2.44 -3.97
N LEU A 101 -4.27 -2.55 -3.27
CA LEU A 101 -4.15 -3.30 -2.03
C LEU A 101 -5.01 -2.66 -0.93
N ALA A 102 -4.84 -1.35 -0.69
CA ALA A 102 -5.63 -0.64 0.30
C ALA A 102 -7.13 -0.69 0.01
N ARG A 103 -7.51 -0.61 -1.29
CA ARG A 103 -8.90 -0.74 -1.73
C ARG A 103 -9.51 -2.10 -1.37
N GLU A 104 -8.75 -3.17 -1.52
CA GLU A 104 -9.18 -4.53 -1.15
C GLU A 104 -9.41 -4.66 0.36
N TYR A 105 -8.58 -3.97 1.17
CA TYR A 105 -8.64 -4.04 2.64
C TYR A 105 -9.75 -3.21 3.25
N VAL A 106 -10.31 -2.26 2.51
CA VAL A 106 -11.36 -1.38 3.00
C VAL A 106 -12.70 -1.85 2.49
N THR A 107 -13.46 -2.49 3.37
CA THR A 107 -14.85 -2.91 3.16
C THR A 107 -15.82 -1.87 3.75
N GLU A 108 -17.13 -2.11 3.64
CA GLU A 108 -18.15 -1.28 4.28
C GLU A 108 -18.06 -1.26 5.82
N ASN A 109 -17.46 -2.31 6.41
CA ASN A 109 -17.31 -2.45 7.85
C ASN A 109 -15.97 -1.91 8.38
N THR A 110 -15.06 -1.49 7.51
CA THR A 110 -13.75 -0.98 7.94
C THR A 110 -13.88 0.45 8.45
N ASP A 111 -13.55 0.70 9.71
CA ASP A 111 -13.62 2.01 10.34
C ASP A 111 -12.42 2.88 10.00
N PHE A 112 -11.22 2.32 10.03
CA PHE A 112 -9.98 3.02 9.70
C PHE A 112 -8.87 2.07 9.27
N LEU A 113 -7.83 2.63 8.66
CA LEU A 113 -6.59 1.94 8.33
C LEU A 113 -5.50 2.25 9.35
N VAL A 114 -4.62 1.28 9.58
CA VAL A 114 -3.37 1.47 10.33
C VAL A 114 -2.20 1.11 9.42
N ASN A 115 -1.26 2.04 9.23
CA ASN A 115 0.02 1.74 8.60
C ASN A 115 1.08 1.65 9.69
N ILE A 116 1.70 0.48 9.84
CA ILE A 116 2.86 0.27 10.71
C ILE A 116 4.11 0.16 9.84
N THR A 117 5.15 0.95 10.13
CA THR A 117 6.29 1.04 9.24
C THR A 117 7.61 1.21 9.97
N ASN A 118 8.67 0.67 9.37
CA ASN A 118 10.03 0.93 9.77
C ASN A 118 10.68 1.89 8.77
N ASP A 119 10.61 3.20 9.05
CA ASP A 119 11.21 4.24 8.20
C ASP A 119 12.72 4.40 8.42
N GLY A 120 13.32 3.65 9.35
CA GLY A 120 14.75 3.70 9.66
C GLY A 120 15.67 3.39 8.47
N TRP A 121 15.17 2.68 7.47
CA TRP A 121 15.89 2.37 6.24
C TRP A 121 16.26 3.60 5.41
N PHE A 122 15.50 4.68 5.54
CA PHE A 122 15.65 5.88 4.70
C PHE A 122 16.45 7.02 5.35
N GLY A 123 16.87 6.84 6.62
CA GLY A 123 17.47 7.92 7.39
C GLY A 123 16.53 9.11 7.57
N GLU A 124 17.04 10.27 7.96
CA GLU A 124 16.27 11.52 8.08
C GLU A 124 16.19 12.20 6.69
N GLY A 125 15.04 12.14 6.01
CA GLY A 125 14.91 12.67 4.66
C GLY A 125 13.48 12.85 4.17
N ALA A 126 13.31 12.99 2.85
CA ALA A 126 12.02 13.24 2.22
C ALA A 126 11.16 11.98 2.06
N ALA A 127 11.76 10.79 2.16
CA ALA A 127 11.08 9.52 1.88
C ALA A 127 9.86 9.29 2.81
N GLN A 128 9.97 9.63 4.09
CA GLN A 128 8.89 9.52 5.06
C GLN A 128 7.68 10.40 4.71
N TRP A 129 7.94 11.59 4.17
CA TRP A 129 6.89 12.51 3.70
C TRP A 129 6.24 12.01 2.42
N GLN A 130 7.00 11.41 1.51
CA GLN A 130 6.46 10.79 0.30
C GLN A 130 5.55 9.61 0.63
N GLN A 131 5.95 8.75 1.57
CA GLN A 131 5.08 7.68 2.06
C GLN A 131 3.85 8.24 2.79
N GLY A 132 4.02 9.26 3.62
CA GLY A 132 2.88 9.95 4.26
C GLY A 132 1.90 10.52 3.25
N ALA A 133 2.38 11.07 2.13
CA ALA A 133 1.52 11.51 1.03
C ALA A 133 0.78 10.33 0.38
N ALA A 134 1.45 9.19 0.15
CA ALA A 134 0.80 7.97 -0.34
C ALA A 134 -0.30 7.50 0.62
N ALA A 135 -0.03 7.49 1.93
CA ALA A 135 -1.02 7.15 2.96
C ALA A 135 -2.23 8.09 2.93
N ALA A 136 -2.02 9.41 2.67
CA ALA A 136 -3.12 10.36 2.54
C ALA A 136 -4.01 10.05 1.32
N PHE A 137 -3.44 9.64 0.20
CA PHE A 137 -4.23 9.13 -0.93
C PHE A 137 -5.04 7.91 -0.56
N ARG A 138 -4.46 6.95 0.19
CA ARG A 138 -5.22 5.75 0.66
C ARG A 138 -6.42 6.14 1.50
N ALA A 139 -6.29 7.13 2.37
CA ALA A 139 -7.41 7.63 3.17
C ALA A 139 -8.51 8.21 2.29
N VAL A 140 -8.18 9.11 1.35
CA VAL A 140 -9.15 9.76 0.44
C VAL A 140 -9.82 8.75 -0.49
N GLU A 141 -9.04 7.91 -1.15
CA GLU A 141 -9.52 6.92 -2.10
C GLU A 141 -10.52 5.96 -1.49
N ASN A 142 -10.34 5.65 -0.22
CA ASN A 142 -11.19 4.69 0.49
C ASN A 142 -12.21 5.36 1.43
N GLY A 143 -12.11 6.67 1.66
CA GLY A 143 -13.02 7.42 2.53
C GLY A 143 -12.94 6.99 4.00
N VAL A 144 -11.75 6.57 4.48
CA VAL A 144 -11.50 6.15 5.87
C VAL A 144 -10.30 6.88 6.44
N PRO A 145 -10.29 7.20 7.75
CA PRO A 145 -9.10 7.70 8.41
C PRO A 145 -7.95 6.70 8.34
N LEU A 146 -6.72 7.19 8.40
CA LEU A 146 -5.53 6.37 8.46
C LEU A 146 -4.62 6.85 9.59
N VAL A 147 -4.25 5.92 10.46
CA VAL A 147 -3.24 6.12 11.51
C VAL A 147 -1.92 5.55 10.99
N ARG A 148 -0.91 6.40 10.87
CA ARG A 148 0.44 5.98 10.52
C ARG A 148 1.30 5.96 11.78
N CYS A 149 1.91 4.81 12.07
CA CYS A 149 2.83 4.60 13.19
C CYS A 149 4.19 4.15 12.64
N SER A 150 5.20 5.00 12.80
CA SER A 150 6.57 4.74 12.35
C SER A 150 7.51 4.65 13.54
N ASN A 151 8.49 3.74 13.48
CA ASN A 151 9.52 3.66 14.52
C ASN A 151 10.52 4.85 14.47
N THR A 152 10.86 5.36 13.27
CA THR A 152 11.74 6.50 13.06
C THR A 152 11.31 7.26 11.82
N GLY A 153 10.26 8.08 11.94
CA GLY A 153 9.74 8.80 10.79
C GLY A 153 8.37 9.43 11.06
N LEU A 154 7.58 9.58 10.01
CA LEU A 154 6.31 10.28 10.10
C LEU A 154 5.24 9.44 10.80
N THR A 155 4.98 9.73 12.08
CA THR A 155 3.82 9.23 12.85
C THR A 155 2.74 10.30 12.85
N CYS A 156 1.53 9.96 12.36
CA CYS A 156 0.46 10.94 12.18
C CYS A 156 -0.92 10.31 12.11
N LEU A 157 -1.95 11.14 12.31
CA LEU A 157 -3.34 10.86 11.97
C LEU A 157 -3.72 11.60 10.69
N ILE A 158 -4.31 10.88 9.74
CA ILE A 158 -4.84 11.39 8.48
C ILE A 158 -6.36 11.17 8.49
N ASP A 159 -7.15 12.20 8.19
CA ASP A 159 -8.60 12.05 8.09
C ASP A 159 -9.03 11.41 6.76
N ALA A 160 -10.31 11.06 6.64
CA ALA A 160 -10.89 10.47 5.43
C ALA A 160 -10.83 11.39 4.18
N ASN A 161 -10.48 12.67 4.35
CA ASN A 161 -10.27 13.63 3.27
C ASN A 161 -8.78 13.84 2.94
N GLY A 162 -7.89 13.05 3.54
CA GLY A 162 -6.45 13.11 3.31
C GLY A 162 -5.72 14.25 4.06
N ARG A 163 -6.37 14.90 5.01
CA ARG A 163 -5.74 15.97 5.79
C ARG A 163 -4.93 15.36 6.93
N LEU A 164 -3.69 15.80 7.07
CA LEU A 164 -2.87 15.47 8.24
C LEU A 164 -3.38 16.28 9.43
N LEU A 165 -4.12 15.63 10.32
CA LEU A 165 -4.71 16.31 11.48
C LEU A 165 -3.70 16.51 12.61
N GLN A 166 -2.89 15.50 12.90
CA GLN A 166 -1.90 15.51 13.96
C GLN A 166 -0.64 14.81 13.49
N ILE A 167 0.50 15.40 13.81
CA ILE A 167 1.82 14.85 13.51
C ILE A 167 2.61 14.78 14.81
N PHE A 168 3.20 13.62 15.09
CA PHE A 168 4.14 13.48 16.21
C PHE A 168 5.36 14.38 16.00
N LYS A 169 5.73 15.08 17.05
CA LYS A 169 7.00 15.81 17.14
C LYS A 169 7.59 15.60 18.53
N ASP A 170 8.86 15.33 18.58
CA ASP A 170 9.62 15.24 19.83
C ASP A 170 9.80 16.62 20.50
N ALA A 171 10.47 16.65 21.64
CA ALA A 171 10.74 17.89 22.37
C ALA A 171 11.58 18.92 21.58
N LYS A 172 12.26 18.49 20.50
CA LYS A 172 13.04 19.34 19.59
C LYS A 172 12.27 19.71 18.32
N GLY A 173 10.99 19.33 18.23
CA GLY A 173 10.15 19.57 17.05
C GLY A 173 10.42 18.64 15.87
N LYS A 174 11.21 17.56 16.05
CA LYS A 174 11.55 16.60 15.02
C LYS A 174 10.59 15.41 15.04
N ILE A 175 10.40 14.77 13.89
CA ILE A 175 9.55 13.58 13.74
C ILE A 175 10.28 12.26 14.03
N TYR A 176 11.58 12.30 14.26
CA TYR A 176 12.47 11.12 14.36
C TYR A 176 12.80 10.69 15.80
N GLY A 177 12.46 11.52 16.78
CA GLY A 177 12.79 11.25 18.19
C GLY A 177 11.85 10.22 18.84
N PRO A 178 12.21 9.73 20.03
CA PRO A 178 11.34 8.85 20.80
C PRO A 178 10.15 9.60 21.38
N GLY A 179 9.00 8.91 21.45
CA GLY A 179 7.79 9.47 22.06
C GLY A 179 6.54 8.70 21.65
N PHE A 180 5.40 9.30 21.92
CA PHE A 180 4.09 8.78 21.54
C PHE A 180 3.16 9.93 21.13
N LEU A 181 2.17 9.61 20.32
CA LEU A 181 1.11 10.50 19.90
C LEU A 181 -0.23 9.92 20.34
N ARG A 182 -1.00 10.68 21.12
CA ARG A 182 -2.41 10.35 21.39
C ARG A 182 -3.30 11.05 20.39
N VAL A 183 -4.14 10.28 19.72
CA VAL A 183 -5.09 10.81 18.72
C VAL A 183 -6.50 10.32 19.01
N GLU A 184 -7.48 11.08 18.54
CA GLU A 184 -8.89 10.70 18.51
C GLU A 184 -9.25 10.42 17.06
N ILE A 185 -9.60 9.15 16.77
CA ILE A 185 -9.95 8.73 15.42
C ILE A 185 -11.44 8.99 15.22
N PRO A 186 -11.84 9.80 14.23
CA PRO A 186 -13.25 10.02 13.93
C PRO A 186 -13.84 8.76 13.30
N LEU A 187 -14.58 7.99 14.09
CA LEU A 187 -15.30 6.81 13.61
C LEU A 187 -16.69 7.20 13.11
N ASN A 188 -17.17 6.48 12.10
CA ASN A 188 -18.56 6.59 11.69
C ASN A 188 -19.48 6.03 12.78
N GLN A 189 -20.63 6.67 12.98
CA GLN A 189 -21.60 6.13 13.94
C GLN A 189 -22.20 4.82 13.44
N PRO A 190 -22.51 3.84 14.31
CA PRO A 190 -23.07 2.55 13.92
C PRO A 190 -24.37 2.61 13.10
N SER A 191 -25.11 3.72 13.20
CA SER A 191 -26.33 3.99 12.45
C SER A 191 -26.10 4.49 11.02
N ASN A 192 -24.86 4.84 10.67
CA ASN A 192 -24.50 5.42 9.39
C ASN A 192 -23.55 4.48 8.68
N HIS A 193 -24.06 3.53 7.90
CA HIS A 193 -23.24 2.74 7.01
C HIS A 193 -22.38 3.69 6.16
N ARG A 194 -21.07 3.48 6.19
CA ARG A 194 -20.17 4.30 5.41
C ARG A 194 -20.49 4.20 3.92
N ILE A 195 -20.71 5.33 3.30
CA ILE A 195 -20.81 5.38 1.84
C ILE A 195 -19.40 5.15 1.27
N ARG A 196 -19.22 4.04 0.58
CA ARG A 196 -17.96 3.74 -0.12
C ARG A 196 -17.73 4.80 -1.19
N THR A 197 -16.49 5.28 -1.30
CA THR A 197 -16.10 6.21 -2.36
C THR A 197 -16.27 5.58 -3.72
N TYR A 198 -16.34 6.40 -4.77
CA TYR A 198 -16.36 5.90 -6.15
C TYR A 198 -15.12 5.06 -6.46
N TYR A 199 -13.94 5.53 -6.03
CA TYR A 199 -12.70 4.79 -6.22
C TYR A 199 -12.71 3.43 -5.49
N ASN A 200 -13.15 3.39 -4.23
CA ASN A 200 -13.21 2.12 -3.49
C ASN A 200 -14.13 1.11 -4.17
N GLN A 201 -15.20 1.55 -4.85
CA GLN A 201 -16.12 0.66 -5.56
C GLN A 201 -15.58 0.23 -6.93
N HIS A 202 -15.01 1.16 -7.71
CA HIS A 202 -14.73 0.96 -9.13
C HIS A 202 -13.22 0.90 -9.47
N GLY A 203 -12.34 1.35 -8.55
CA GLY A 203 -10.89 1.39 -8.78
C GLY A 203 -10.50 2.40 -9.86
N ASP A 204 -9.56 2.01 -10.70
CA ASP A 204 -8.89 2.87 -11.68
C ASP A 204 -9.69 3.12 -12.98
N VAL A 205 -11.02 2.92 -12.96
CA VAL A 205 -11.87 3.08 -14.16
C VAL A 205 -11.66 4.42 -14.85
N PHE A 206 -11.52 5.50 -14.09
CA PHE A 206 -11.27 6.83 -14.68
C PHE A 206 -9.92 6.88 -15.42
N GLY A 207 -8.84 6.41 -14.79
CA GLY A 207 -7.51 6.37 -15.39
C GLY A 207 -7.46 5.49 -16.65
N VAL A 208 -8.07 4.29 -16.56
CA VAL A 208 -8.19 3.37 -17.71
C VAL A 208 -8.98 4.02 -18.86
N SER A 209 -10.10 4.68 -18.55
CA SER A 209 -10.92 5.36 -19.56
C SER A 209 -10.13 6.48 -20.26
N CYS A 210 -9.36 7.27 -19.49
CA CYS A 210 -8.48 8.31 -20.06
C CYS A 210 -7.41 7.69 -20.98
N ALA A 211 -6.79 6.59 -20.55
CA ALA A 211 -5.77 5.90 -21.36
C ALA A 211 -6.36 5.35 -22.67
N VAL A 212 -7.51 4.69 -22.60
CA VAL A 212 -8.22 4.18 -23.78
C VAL A 212 -8.60 5.31 -24.73
N TYR A 213 -9.16 6.40 -24.21
CA TYR A 213 -9.53 7.56 -25.03
C TYR A 213 -8.31 8.18 -25.71
N SER A 214 -7.22 8.35 -24.99
CA SER A 214 -5.96 8.87 -25.54
C SER A 214 -5.40 7.95 -26.64
N ALA A 215 -5.43 6.64 -26.43
CA ALA A 215 -5.00 5.66 -27.43
C ALA A 215 -5.85 5.74 -28.72
N LEU A 216 -7.17 5.89 -28.58
CA LEU A 216 -8.09 6.05 -29.71
C LEU A 216 -7.80 7.33 -30.51
N LEU A 217 -7.51 8.45 -29.82
CA LEU A 217 -7.14 9.71 -30.48
C LEU A 217 -5.83 9.58 -31.27
N LEU A 218 -4.81 8.95 -30.65
CA LEU A 218 -3.53 8.69 -31.31
C LEU A 218 -3.72 7.80 -32.53
N PHE A 219 -4.49 6.73 -32.42
CA PHE A 219 -4.77 5.82 -33.52
C PHE A 219 -5.48 6.53 -34.70
N ARG A 220 -6.46 7.38 -34.39
CA ARG A 220 -7.14 8.19 -35.41
C ARG A 220 -6.17 9.16 -36.13
N ARG A 221 -5.25 9.77 -35.38
CA ARG A 221 -4.23 10.66 -35.95
C ARG A 221 -3.28 9.89 -36.86
N PHE A 222 -2.78 8.73 -36.46
CA PHE A 222 -1.91 7.91 -37.30
C PHE A 222 -2.61 7.45 -38.59
N ARG A 223 -3.87 7.04 -38.50
CA ARG A 223 -4.65 6.70 -39.72
C ARG A 223 -4.83 7.89 -40.65
N ALA A 224 -5.13 9.06 -40.11
CA ALA A 224 -5.29 10.26 -40.94
C ALA A 224 -3.97 10.66 -41.63
N GLN A 225 -2.84 10.51 -40.99
CA GLN A 225 -1.53 10.74 -41.60
C GLN A 225 -1.23 9.71 -42.71
N ALA A 226 -1.44 8.42 -42.46
CA ALA A 226 -1.23 7.39 -43.47
C ALA A 226 -2.07 7.63 -44.74
N THR A 227 -3.34 8.04 -44.62
CA THR A 227 -4.19 8.37 -45.76
C THR A 227 -3.76 9.64 -46.51
N MET A 228 -3.18 10.59 -45.81
CA MET A 228 -2.61 11.79 -46.46
C MET A 228 -1.34 11.48 -47.22
N ASP A 229 -0.47 10.63 -46.68
CA ASP A 229 0.77 10.22 -47.35
C ASP A 229 0.48 9.38 -48.61
N GLU A 230 -0.45 8.42 -48.55
CA GLU A 230 -0.92 7.67 -49.73
C GLU A 230 -1.50 8.58 -50.82
N SER A 231 -2.26 9.60 -50.41
CA SER A 231 -2.84 10.57 -51.36
C SER A 231 -1.79 11.50 -52.01
N SER A 232 -0.72 11.81 -51.28
CA SER A 232 0.40 12.60 -51.80
C SER A 232 1.27 11.81 -52.78
N GLU A 233 1.54 10.54 -52.49
CA GLU A 233 2.29 9.66 -53.39
C GLU A 233 1.53 9.39 -54.71
N SER A 234 0.22 9.18 -54.63
CA SER A 234 -0.62 9.00 -55.82
C SER A 234 -0.67 10.23 -56.72
N ARG A 235 -0.66 11.44 -56.19
CA ARG A 235 -0.58 12.68 -56.95
C ARG A 235 0.78 12.85 -57.63
N THR A 236 1.86 12.55 -56.93
CA THR A 236 3.23 12.67 -57.48
C THR A 236 3.50 11.65 -58.58
N SER A 237 2.84 10.50 -58.59
CA SER A 237 2.95 9.50 -59.67
C SER A 237 2.18 9.90 -60.92
N LEU A 238 1.05 10.65 -60.82
CA LEU A 238 0.27 11.16 -61.95
C LEU A 238 0.90 12.37 -62.65
N GLU A 239 1.74 13.15 -61.94
CA GLU A 239 2.47 14.29 -62.55
C GLU A 239 3.73 13.87 -63.32
N LYS A 240 4.17 12.62 -63.24
CA LYS A 240 5.37 12.07 -63.93
C LYS A 240 5.03 11.28 -65.18
N THR A 241 3.78 11.18 -65.59
CA THR A 241 3.29 10.57 -66.83
C THR A 241 2.80 11.63 -67.79
#